data_4ddc8f370dd4549c29e2b38985d7b661
#
_entry.id   4ddc8f370dd4549c29e2b38985d7b661
#
_cell.length_a   1.000
_cell.length_b   1.000
_cell.length_c   1.000
_cell.angle_alpha   90.00
_cell.angle_beta   90.00
_cell.angle_gamma   90.00
#
_symmetry.space_group_name_H-M   'P 1'
#
loop_
_entity.id
_entity.type
_entity.pdbx_description
1 polymer ?
#
loop_
_entity_poly.entity_id
_entity_poly.type
_entity_poly.pdbx_seq_one_letter_code
_entity_poly.pdbx_strand_id
1 'polypeptide(L)'
;MLFKSGFLRFLADFRPRVDIDAIPEGELVFAREPMVRVTGPMLDCQLLETALLNIIGFQTLVATKTARVVQAAQGRPVAEFGLRRAQGPDGGVAVARASYVAGCASTSNVLAGRRYGIPVSGTHAHSWVLSFPTELEAFRAFAKSSPKNCTLLIDTYDVREGVEN
;
A
#
# COMPACT_ATOMS: atom_id res chain seq x y z
N MET A 1 27.26 -19.53 12.79
CA MET A 1 26.68 -18.43 13.60
C MET A 1 27.26 -17.12 13.12
N LEU A 2 26.43 -16.19 12.64
CA LEU A 2 26.87 -14.92 12.02
C LEU A 2 27.37 -13.90 13.06
N PHE A 3 26.88 -13.95 14.28
CA PHE A 3 27.20 -12.99 15.34
C PHE A 3 27.73 -13.64 16.59
N LYS A 4 28.63 -12.94 17.29
CA LYS A 4 29.17 -13.38 18.60
C LYS A 4 28.08 -13.25 19.68
N SER A 5 28.09 -14.14 20.67
CA SER A 5 27.10 -14.19 21.74
C SER A 5 26.97 -12.89 22.55
N GLY A 6 28.06 -12.14 22.72
CA GLY A 6 28.06 -10.84 23.38
C GLY A 6 27.25 -9.79 22.61
N PHE A 7 27.34 -9.78 21.27
CA PHE A 7 26.56 -8.86 20.46
C PHE A 7 25.07 -9.21 20.46
N LEU A 8 24.72 -10.49 20.45
CA LEU A 8 23.32 -10.91 20.55
C LEU A 8 22.69 -10.51 21.89
N ARG A 9 23.44 -10.61 22.98
CA ARG A 9 22.97 -10.10 24.29
C ARG A 9 22.79 -8.60 24.28
N PHE A 10 23.74 -7.85 23.72
CA PHE A 10 23.62 -6.40 23.54
C PHE A 10 22.34 -6.04 22.75
N LEU A 11 22.06 -6.73 21.65
CA LEU A 11 20.84 -6.47 20.85
C LEU A 11 19.55 -6.81 21.59
N ALA A 12 19.53 -7.85 22.46
CA ALA A 12 18.35 -8.21 23.22
C ALA A 12 17.94 -7.11 24.21
N ASP A 13 18.92 -6.41 24.78
CA ASP A 13 18.73 -5.33 25.76
C ASP A 13 18.76 -3.93 25.09
N PHE A 14 18.94 -3.87 23.78
CA PHE A 14 19.11 -2.61 23.06
C PHE A 14 17.87 -1.72 23.18
N ARG A 15 18.14 -0.49 23.59
CA ARG A 15 17.15 0.61 23.58
C ARG A 15 17.82 1.80 22.93
N PRO A 16 17.31 2.30 21.79
CA PRO A 16 17.89 3.44 21.09
C PRO A 16 17.93 4.68 21.99
N ARG A 17 19.08 5.34 22.04
CA ARG A 17 19.32 6.58 22.78
C ARG A 17 19.58 7.69 21.78
N VAL A 18 18.58 7.98 20.96
CA VAL A 18 18.68 8.93 19.86
C VAL A 18 17.55 9.93 19.91
N ASP A 19 17.84 11.14 19.45
CA ASP A 19 16.85 12.14 19.09
C ASP A 19 16.54 12.02 17.60
N ILE A 20 15.27 12.12 17.24
CA ILE A 20 14.82 12.06 15.85
C ILE A 20 14.02 13.30 15.53
N ASP A 21 14.54 14.10 14.59
CA ASP A 21 13.82 15.20 13.96
C ASP A 21 13.36 14.74 12.57
N ALA A 22 12.06 14.88 12.29
CA ALA A 22 11.50 14.43 11.02
C ALA A 22 10.49 15.45 10.48
N ILE A 23 10.45 15.57 9.16
CA ILE A 23 9.36 16.27 8.48
C ILE A 23 8.07 15.47 8.67
N PRO A 24 6.93 16.12 8.97
CA PRO A 24 5.66 15.43 9.13
C PRO A 24 5.29 14.60 7.89
N GLU A 25 4.67 13.45 8.12
CA GLU A 25 4.23 12.57 7.04
C GLU A 25 3.14 13.24 6.19
N GLY A 26 3.27 13.11 4.86
CA GLY A 26 2.37 13.75 3.90
C GLY A 26 2.84 15.11 3.37
N GLU A 27 3.87 15.69 3.97
CA GLU A 27 4.47 16.93 3.48
C GLU A 27 5.31 16.69 2.23
N LEU A 28 5.35 17.72 1.36
CA LEU A 28 6.21 17.75 0.19
C LEU A 28 7.65 18.08 0.57
N VAL A 29 8.58 17.30 0.05
CA VAL A 29 10.01 17.53 0.22
C VAL A 29 10.70 17.59 -1.13
N PHE A 30 11.79 18.35 -1.21
CA PHE A 30 12.59 18.50 -2.42
C PHE A 30 13.94 17.80 -2.30
N ALA A 31 14.58 17.62 -3.44
CA ALA A 31 15.90 17.01 -3.48
C ALA A 31 16.89 17.74 -2.58
N ARG A 32 17.66 16.99 -1.79
CA ARG A 32 18.66 17.45 -0.82
C ARG A 32 18.08 18.05 0.48
N GLU A 33 16.79 18.02 0.68
CA GLU A 33 16.20 18.32 1.99
C GLU A 33 16.30 17.08 2.89
N PRO A 34 16.81 17.22 4.13
CA PRO A 34 16.84 16.11 5.07
C PRO A 34 15.43 15.80 5.57
N MET A 35 14.91 14.63 5.22
CA MET A 35 13.57 14.20 5.66
C MET A 35 13.57 13.75 7.12
N VAL A 36 14.67 13.12 7.55
CA VAL A 36 14.87 12.62 8.91
C VAL A 36 16.30 12.86 9.33
N ARG A 37 16.48 13.37 10.54
CA ARG A 37 17.78 13.51 11.19
C ARG A 37 17.78 12.70 12.48
N VAL A 38 18.77 11.83 12.63
CA VAL A 38 18.98 11.01 13.83
C VAL A 38 20.26 11.46 14.50
N THR A 39 20.19 11.84 15.76
CA THR A 39 21.31 12.33 16.56
C THR A 39 21.49 11.48 17.81
N GLY A 40 22.68 10.90 18.00
CA GLY A 40 22.96 10.07 19.17
C GLY A 40 24.29 9.32 19.06
N PRO A 41 24.53 8.32 19.92
CA PRO A 41 25.70 7.46 19.84
C PRO A 41 25.80 6.77 18.48
N MET A 42 27.00 6.72 17.92
CA MET A 42 27.23 6.16 16.57
C MET A 42 26.66 4.75 16.40
N LEU A 43 26.81 3.87 17.38
CA LEU A 43 26.31 2.50 17.31
C LEU A 43 24.77 2.47 17.21
N ASP A 44 24.09 3.29 17.98
CA ASP A 44 22.64 3.40 18.01
C ASP A 44 22.13 3.91 16.64
N CYS A 45 22.74 4.96 16.10
CA CYS A 45 22.41 5.52 14.80
C CYS A 45 22.61 4.50 13.67
N GLN A 46 23.74 3.79 13.65
CA GLN A 46 24.03 2.77 12.62
C GLN A 46 23.05 1.59 12.64
N LEU A 47 22.60 1.16 13.80
CA LEU A 47 21.60 0.09 13.91
C LEU A 47 20.25 0.49 13.34
N LEU A 48 19.90 1.78 13.40
CA LEU A 48 18.63 2.30 12.88
C LEU A 48 18.69 2.64 11.39
N GLU A 49 19.86 2.98 10.85
CA GLU A 49 20.04 3.52 9.49
C GLU A 49 19.33 2.68 8.42
N THR A 50 19.67 1.41 8.30
CA THR A 50 19.15 0.54 7.24
C THR A 50 17.63 0.40 7.32
N ALA A 51 17.08 0.24 8.53
CA ALA A 51 15.63 0.12 8.73
C ALA A 51 14.89 1.40 8.35
N LEU A 52 15.39 2.56 8.78
CA LEU A 52 14.79 3.85 8.44
C LEU A 52 14.85 4.13 6.94
N LEU A 53 15.99 3.91 6.29
CA LEU A 53 16.13 4.10 4.85
C LEU A 53 15.20 3.19 4.05
N ASN A 54 15.09 1.91 4.43
CA ASN A 54 14.21 0.95 3.76
C ASN A 54 12.74 1.33 3.89
N ILE A 55 12.28 1.62 5.11
CA ILE A 55 10.87 1.93 5.39
C ILE A 55 10.48 3.26 4.75
N ILE A 56 11.26 4.32 4.97
CA ILE A 56 10.93 5.67 4.50
C ILE A 56 11.09 5.77 3.00
N GLY A 57 12.19 5.26 2.45
CA GLY A 57 12.49 5.35 1.02
C GLY A 57 11.41 4.70 0.15
N PHE A 58 11.02 3.46 0.47
CA PHE A 58 10.01 2.73 -0.27
C PHE A 58 8.63 3.44 -0.23
N GLN A 59 8.19 3.82 0.97
CA GLN A 59 6.89 4.48 1.13
C GLN A 59 6.86 5.87 0.47
N THR A 60 7.97 6.62 0.51
CA THR A 60 8.09 7.91 -0.17
C THR A 60 7.99 7.77 -1.68
N LEU A 61 8.63 6.76 -2.28
CA LEU A 61 8.52 6.49 -3.71
C LEU A 61 7.09 6.16 -4.13
N VAL A 62 6.41 5.32 -3.34
CA VAL A 62 5.01 4.97 -3.58
C VAL A 62 4.10 6.20 -3.47
N ALA A 63 4.23 6.97 -2.39
CA ALA A 63 3.44 8.18 -2.16
C ALA A 63 3.65 9.21 -3.27
N THR A 64 4.91 9.43 -3.67
CA THR A 64 5.25 10.37 -4.76
C THR A 64 4.61 9.98 -6.08
N LYS A 65 4.66 8.70 -6.45
CA LYS A 65 4.00 8.23 -7.67
C LYS A 65 2.49 8.35 -7.57
N THR A 66 1.93 7.95 -6.44
CA THR A 66 0.48 8.00 -6.20
C THR A 66 -0.04 9.43 -6.22
N ALA A 67 0.64 10.39 -5.60
CA ALA A 67 0.25 11.79 -5.61
C ALA A 67 0.12 12.35 -7.05
N ARG A 68 1.04 11.95 -7.95
CA ARG A 68 0.95 12.32 -9.38
C ARG A 68 -0.27 11.70 -10.06
N VAL A 69 -0.62 10.45 -9.75
CA VAL A 69 -1.82 9.78 -10.29
C VAL A 69 -3.08 10.46 -9.77
N VAL A 70 -3.14 10.76 -8.48
CA VAL A 70 -4.27 11.46 -7.86
C VAL A 70 -4.44 12.86 -8.46
N GLN A 71 -3.34 13.60 -8.65
CA GLN A 71 -3.37 14.91 -9.31
C GLN A 71 -3.89 14.80 -10.76
N ALA A 72 -3.42 13.80 -11.52
CA ALA A 72 -3.88 13.58 -12.89
C ALA A 72 -5.35 13.15 -12.96
N ALA A 73 -5.90 12.57 -11.90
CA ALA A 73 -7.31 12.18 -11.81
C ALA A 73 -8.27 13.37 -11.67
N GLN A 74 -7.77 14.60 -11.41
CA GLN A 74 -8.56 15.82 -11.37
C GLN A 74 -9.81 15.74 -10.49
N GLY A 75 -9.64 15.23 -9.26
CA GLY A 75 -10.71 15.09 -8.27
C GLY A 75 -11.53 13.81 -8.39
N ARG A 76 -11.29 12.97 -9.38
CA ARG A 76 -11.88 11.63 -9.44
C ARG A 76 -11.24 10.71 -8.41
N PRO A 77 -12.01 9.85 -7.72
CA PRO A 77 -11.45 8.93 -6.75
C PRO A 77 -10.48 7.93 -7.41
N VAL A 78 -9.33 7.72 -6.79
CA VAL A 78 -8.34 6.72 -7.19
C VAL A 78 -8.35 5.60 -6.17
N ALA A 79 -8.48 4.35 -6.62
CA ALA A 79 -8.39 3.16 -5.78
C ALA A 79 -7.06 2.44 -6.00
N GLU A 80 -6.40 2.04 -4.90
CA GLU A 80 -5.16 1.29 -4.95
C GLU A 80 -5.43 -0.22 -5.09
N PHE A 81 -5.00 -0.84 -6.20
CA PHE A 81 -5.21 -2.26 -6.52
C PHE A 81 -3.89 -2.99 -6.83
N GLY A 82 -2.78 -2.53 -6.27
CA GLY A 82 -1.44 -3.00 -6.60
C GLY A 82 -0.95 -4.22 -5.81
N LEU A 83 -1.72 -4.77 -4.86
CA LEU A 83 -1.27 -5.83 -3.96
C LEU A 83 -0.58 -6.99 -4.68
N ARG A 84 -1.16 -7.52 -5.76
CA ARG A 84 -0.60 -8.65 -6.53
C ARG A 84 0.73 -8.35 -7.24
N ARG A 85 1.15 -7.09 -7.28
CA ARG A 85 2.39 -6.61 -7.94
C ARG A 85 3.39 -6.03 -6.94
N ALA A 86 3.06 -6.03 -5.66
CA ALA A 86 3.93 -5.53 -4.60
C ALA A 86 5.06 -6.53 -4.28
N GLN A 87 6.13 -6.02 -3.71
CA GLN A 87 7.28 -6.81 -3.27
C GLN A 87 6.98 -7.43 -1.91
N GLY A 88 6.30 -8.58 -1.93
CA GLY A 88 5.89 -9.34 -0.77
C GLY A 88 4.65 -8.76 -0.07
N PRO A 89 4.06 -9.53 0.88
CA PRO A 89 2.84 -9.15 1.58
C PRO A 89 3.00 -7.84 2.39
N ASP A 90 4.12 -7.67 3.07
CA ASP A 90 4.41 -6.45 3.84
C ASP A 90 4.57 -5.24 2.94
N GLY A 91 5.22 -5.40 1.77
CA GLY A 91 5.29 -4.39 0.73
C GLY A 91 3.89 -3.97 0.26
N GLY A 92 2.97 -4.93 0.09
CA GLY A 92 1.58 -4.66 -0.27
C GLY A 92 0.82 -3.83 0.77
N VAL A 93 1.06 -4.09 2.06
CA VAL A 93 0.49 -3.30 3.15
C VAL A 93 1.07 -1.88 3.18
N ALA A 94 2.38 -1.74 2.99
CA ALA A 94 3.07 -0.46 2.93
C ALA A 94 2.61 0.38 1.72
N VAL A 95 2.43 -0.25 0.55
CA VAL A 95 1.88 0.39 -0.67
C VAL A 95 0.49 0.95 -0.40
N ALA A 96 -0.41 0.15 0.16
CA ALA A 96 -1.78 0.58 0.44
C ALA A 96 -1.81 1.80 1.39
N ARG A 97 -0.99 1.78 2.45
CA ARG A 97 -0.89 2.88 3.39
C ARG A 97 -0.31 4.15 2.75
N ALA A 98 0.83 4.04 2.09
CA ALA A 98 1.49 5.18 1.45
C ALA A 98 0.63 5.81 0.34
N SER A 99 -0.11 4.99 -0.41
CA SER A 99 -1.06 5.46 -1.42
C SER A 99 -2.25 6.21 -0.80
N TYR A 100 -2.74 5.75 0.35
CA TYR A 100 -3.82 6.44 1.06
C TYR A 100 -3.37 7.80 1.60
N VAL A 101 -2.17 7.89 2.19
CA VAL A 101 -1.56 9.17 2.62
C VAL A 101 -1.42 10.13 1.43
N ALA A 102 -1.10 9.62 0.24
CA ALA A 102 -0.96 10.40 -0.99
C ALA A 102 -2.29 10.71 -1.72
N GLY A 103 -3.44 10.36 -1.13
CA GLY A 103 -4.77 10.77 -1.60
C GLY A 103 -5.58 9.71 -2.34
N CYS A 104 -5.19 8.43 -2.34
CA CYS A 104 -6.08 7.36 -2.78
C CYS A 104 -7.32 7.28 -1.89
N ALA A 105 -8.48 7.08 -2.49
CA ALA A 105 -9.75 6.99 -1.78
C ALA A 105 -9.96 5.63 -1.08
N SER A 106 -9.35 4.57 -1.59
CA SER A 106 -9.55 3.20 -1.09
C SER A 106 -8.41 2.28 -1.51
N THR A 107 -8.39 1.08 -0.94
CA THR A 107 -7.48 -0.02 -1.33
C THR A 107 -8.25 -1.33 -1.48
N SER A 108 -7.75 -2.24 -2.31
CA SER A 108 -8.21 -3.63 -2.35
C SER A 108 -7.57 -4.52 -1.27
N ASN A 109 -6.58 -4.00 -0.53
CA ASN A 109 -5.87 -4.73 0.52
C ASN A 109 -6.67 -4.71 1.84
N VAL A 110 -7.43 -5.78 2.09
CA VAL A 110 -8.28 -5.91 3.29
C VAL A 110 -7.47 -5.82 4.59
N LEU A 111 -6.24 -6.36 4.61
CA LEU A 111 -5.37 -6.29 5.78
C LEU A 111 -4.94 -4.84 6.08
N ALA A 112 -4.59 -4.08 5.05
CA ALA A 112 -4.26 -2.66 5.20
C ALA A 112 -5.49 -1.86 5.63
N GLY A 113 -6.66 -2.13 5.04
CA GLY A 113 -7.92 -1.51 5.46
C GLY A 113 -8.20 -1.73 6.94
N ARG A 114 -8.08 -2.97 7.41
CA ARG A 114 -8.27 -3.32 8.83
C ARG A 114 -7.25 -2.65 9.76
N ARG A 115 -5.98 -2.61 9.34
CA ARG A 115 -4.86 -2.09 10.17
C ARG A 115 -4.88 -0.58 10.30
N TYR A 116 -5.23 0.13 9.23
CA TYR A 116 -5.09 1.59 9.14
C TYR A 116 -6.42 2.33 8.96
N GLY A 117 -7.55 1.64 8.97
CA GLY A 117 -8.86 2.27 8.76
C GLY A 117 -9.08 2.78 7.34
N ILE A 118 -8.36 2.25 6.34
CA ILE A 118 -8.49 2.66 4.94
C ILE A 118 -9.78 2.04 4.38
N PRO A 119 -10.63 2.82 3.66
CA PRO A 119 -11.78 2.25 2.97
C PRO A 119 -11.38 1.13 2.02
N VAL A 120 -12.10 0.01 2.08
CA VAL A 120 -11.83 -1.14 1.20
C VAL A 120 -12.83 -1.15 0.06
N SER A 121 -12.30 -1.29 -1.16
CA SER A 121 -13.10 -1.46 -2.37
C SER A 121 -12.49 -2.55 -3.25
N GLY A 122 -13.31 -3.13 -4.11
CA GLY A 122 -12.86 -4.17 -5.02
C GLY A 122 -13.93 -4.57 -6.01
N THR A 123 -13.54 -5.42 -6.94
CA THR A 123 -14.42 -6.06 -7.93
C THR A 123 -14.32 -7.56 -7.75
N HIS A 124 -15.18 -8.33 -8.43
CA HIS A 124 -14.87 -9.73 -8.69
C HIS A 124 -13.67 -9.86 -9.66
N ALA A 125 -13.12 -11.04 -9.82
CA ALA A 125 -12.04 -11.32 -10.77
C ALA A 125 -12.60 -11.90 -12.08
N HIS A 126 -11.79 -11.89 -13.16
CA HIS A 126 -12.13 -12.59 -14.42
C HIS A 126 -12.40 -14.09 -14.17
N SER A 127 -11.66 -14.72 -13.27
CA SER A 127 -11.87 -16.14 -12.88
C SER A 127 -13.26 -16.41 -12.30
N TRP A 128 -13.88 -15.41 -11.66
CA TRP A 128 -15.28 -15.48 -11.23
C TRP A 128 -16.20 -15.60 -12.44
N VAL A 129 -16.06 -14.72 -13.44
CA VAL A 129 -16.88 -14.76 -14.66
C VAL A 129 -16.69 -16.09 -15.40
N LEU A 130 -15.44 -16.53 -15.55
CA LEU A 130 -15.09 -17.79 -16.21
C LEU A 130 -15.62 -19.05 -15.50
N SER A 131 -16.07 -18.95 -14.27
CA SER A 131 -16.67 -20.07 -13.51
C SER A 131 -18.17 -20.24 -13.74
N PHE A 132 -18.79 -19.35 -14.50
CA PHE A 132 -20.21 -19.42 -14.87
C PHE A 132 -20.40 -19.74 -16.35
N PRO A 133 -21.54 -20.33 -16.73
CA PRO A 133 -21.87 -20.58 -18.14
C PRO A 133 -21.91 -19.32 -19.00
N THR A 134 -22.39 -18.21 -18.44
CA THR A 134 -22.45 -16.90 -19.11
C THR A 134 -22.01 -15.77 -18.20
N GLU A 135 -21.50 -14.68 -18.80
CA GLU A 135 -21.09 -13.48 -18.08
C GLU A 135 -22.27 -12.84 -17.32
N LEU A 136 -23.45 -12.78 -17.91
CA LEU A 136 -24.65 -12.27 -17.28
C LEU A 136 -25.03 -13.02 -16.00
N GLU A 137 -24.91 -14.36 -15.99
CA GLU A 137 -25.15 -15.16 -14.78
C GLU A 137 -24.13 -14.86 -13.69
N ALA A 138 -22.86 -14.69 -14.05
CA ALA A 138 -21.82 -14.28 -13.11
C ALA A 138 -22.11 -12.91 -12.49
N PHE A 139 -22.54 -11.93 -13.30
CA PHE A 139 -22.91 -10.59 -12.84
C PHE A 139 -24.11 -10.62 -11.89
N ARG A 140 -25.16 -11.35 -12.23
CA ARG A 140 -26.34 -11.52 -11.39
C ARG A 140 -26.00 -12.18 -10.05
N ALA A 141 -25.14 -13.22 -10.07
CA ALA A 141 -24.69 -13.89 -8.85
C ALA A 141 -23.88 -12.95 -7.96
N PHE A 142 -22.99 -12.14 -8.53
CA PHE A 142 -22.19 -11.17 -7.80
C PHE A 142 -23.06 -10.04 -7.22
N ALA A 143 -23.98 -9.47 -8.01
CA ALA A 143 -24.89 -8.44 -7.55
C ALA A 143 -25.78 -8.92 -6.39
N LYS A 144 -26.22 -10.17 -6.43
CA LYS A 144 -26.98 -10.79 -5.33
C LYS A 144 -26.16 -10.92 -4.05
N SER A 145 -24.86 -11.25 -4.17
CA SER A 145 -23.96 -11.41 -3.00
C SER A 145 -23.47 -10.08 -2.43
N SER A 146 -23.35 -9.05 -3.26
CA SER A 146 -22.77 -7.74 -2.90
C SER A 146 -23.66 -6.55 -3.35
N PRO A 147 -24.89 -6.45 -2.89
CA PRO A 147 -25.86 -5.50 -3.43
C PRO A 147 -25.51 -4.02 -3.18
N LYS A 148 -24.70 -3.73 -2.13
CA LYS A 148 -24.33 -2.35 -1.76
C LYS A 148 -23.07 -1.84 -2.44
N ASN A 149 -22.16 -2.74 -2.83
CA ASN A 149 -20.86 -2.43 -3.42
C ASN A 149 -20.63 -3.28 -4.67
N CYS A 150 -21.59 -3.31 -5.58
CA CYS A 150 -21.52 -4.08 -6.80
C CYS A 150 -20.74 -3.29 -7.88
N THR A 151 -19.47 -3.60 -8.04
CA THR A 151 -18.67 -3.11 -9.16
C THR A 151 -18.33 -4.29 -10.05
N LEU A 152 -18.84 -4.29 -11.28
CA LEU A 152 -18.65 -5.37 -12.24
C LEU A 152 -17.39 -5.17 -13.07
N LEU A 153 -16.69 -6.25 -13.35
CA LEU A 153 -15.55 -6.31 -14.25
C LEU A 153 -16.07 -6.78 -15.61
N ILE A 154 -16.12 -5.89 -16.59
CA ILE A 154 -16.83 -6.08 -17.86
C ILE A 154 -15.92 -6.43 -19.05
N ASP A 155 -14.63 -6.65 -18.80
CA ASP A 155 -13.62 -6.88 -19.83
C ASP A 155 -13.10 -8.34 -19.87
N THR A 156 -13.95 -9.30 -19.44
CA THR A 156 -13.58 -10.71 -19.47
C THR A 156 -13.54 -11.24 -20.90
N TYR A 157 -14.52 -10.90 -21.73
CA TYR A 157 -14.63 -11.31 -23.13
C TYR A 157 -14.63 -10.09 -24.07
N ASP A 158 -15.71 -9.36 -24.11
CA ASP A 158 -15.86 -8.12 -24.90
C ASP A 158 -16.48 -7.04 -24.02
N VAL A 159 -15.85 -5.84 -24.00
CA VAL A 159 -16.29 -4.73 -23.14
C VAL A 159 -17.68 -4.22 -23.51
N ARG A 160 -18.03 -4.23 -24.82
CA ARG A 160 -19.33 -3.75 -25.29
C ARG A 160 -20.45 -4.69 -24.84
N GLU A 161 -20.25 -5.99 -25.06
CA GLU A 161 -21.19 -7.02 -24.59
C GLU A 161 -21.31 -7.00 -23.05
N GLY A 162 -20.18 -6.82 -22.34
CA GLY A 162 -20.18 -6.73 -20.87
C GLY A 162 -20.94 -5.53 -20.32
N VAL A 163 -21.04 -4.43 -21.07
CA VAL A 163 -21.89 -3.27 -20.70
C VAL A 163 -23.37 -3.53 -20.97
N GLU A 164 -23.71 -4.31 -21.99
CA GLU A 164 -25.09 -4.64 -22.36
C GLU A 164 -25.71 -5.72 -21.45
N ASN A 165 -24.86 -6.57 -20.83
CA ASN A 165 -25.27 -7.59 -19.86
C ASN A 165 -25.72 -7.01 -18.51
#